data_9ee0913c58d8cb09a06b23d8b4ee9169
#
_entry.id   9ee0913c58d8cb09a06b23d8b4ee9169
#
_cell.length_a   1.000
_cell.length_b   1.000
_cell.length_c   1.000
_cell.angle_alpha   90.00
_cell.angle_beta   90.00
_cell.angle_gamma   90.00
#
_symmetry.space_group_name_H-M   'P 1'
#
loop_
_entity.id
_entity.type
_entity.pdbx_description
1 polymer ?
#
loop_
_entity_poly.entity_id
_entity_poly.type
_entity_poly.pdbx_seq_one_letter_code
_entity_poly.pdbx_strand_id
1 'polypeptide(L)'
;MNHDDQNSSMAQDRRNQPHMLVRRTIALVLAGGRGSRLKQLTDRRAKPAVYFGGKFRIIDFALSNCVNSGMRRIGVLTQYKSHSLLRHLQRGWSFLRAELNEMVDLLPAQQRVNEEQWYRGTADAIYQNLDIIQSSKPEYVVILAGDHVYKMDYSLMLKDHVDSGAVCSVGCIEVPRAEASACGVMAMYES
;
A
#
# COMPACT_ATOMS: atom_id res chain seq x y z
N MET A 1 12.85 -40.76 -5.79
CA MET A 1 12.76 -39.31 -5.57
C MET A 1 13.76 -38.71 -6.53
N ASN A 2 13.29 -38.14 -7.66
CA ASN A 2 14.14 -37.78 -8.79
C ASN A 2 14.92 -36.50 -8.52
N HIS A 3 16.12 -36.40 -9.08
CA HIS A 3 17.00 -35.22 -8.98
C HIS A 3 16.32 -33.93 -9.48
N ASP A 4 15.38 -34.04 -10.40
CA ASP A 4 14.58 -32.93 -10.94
C ASP A 4 13.58 -32.36 -9.93
N ASP A 5 12.99 -33.21 -9.06
CA ASP A 5 12.06 -32.77 -8.01
C ASP A 5 12.76 -31.96 -6.91
N GLN A 6 13.99 -32.34 -6.56
CA GLN A 6 14.79 -31.63 -5.57
C GLN A 6 15.26 -30.25 -6.10
N ASN A 7 15.64 -30.18 -7.37
CA ASN A 7 16.05 -28.92 -8.01
C ASN A 7 14.87 -27.95 -8.14
N SER A 8 13.69 -28.46 -8.47
CA SER A 8 12.44 -27.68 -8.54
C SER A 8 12.05 -27.11 -7.16
N SER A 9 12.13 -27.93 -6.11
CA SER A 9 11.80 -27.54 -4.74
C SER A 9 12.78 -26.45 -4.22
N MET A 10 14.09 -26.61 -4.44
CA MET A 10 15.08 -25.61 -4.03
C MET A 10 14.93 -24.29 -4.81
N ALA A 11 14.55 -24.33 -6.09
CA ALA A 11 14.31 -23.14 -6.90
C ALA A 11 13.06 -22.39 -6.39
N GLN A 12 12.01 -23.11 -6.01
CA GLN A 12 10.80 -22.56 -5.44
C GLN A 12 11.06 -21.93 -4.07
N ASP A 13 11.83 -22.57 -3.20
CA ASP A 13 12.21 -22.04 -1.89
C ASP A 13 13.01 -20.73 -2.01
N ARG A 14 13.98 -20.67 -2.92
CA ARG A 14 14.73 -19.44 -3.22
C ARG A 14 13.82 -18.32 -3.73
N ARG A 15 12.84 -18.64 -4.57
CA ARG A 15 11.88 -17.69 -5.13
C ARG A 15 10.97 -17.09 -4.05
N ASN A 16 10.69 -17.86 -3.00
CA ASN A 16 9.82 -17.46 -1.89
C ASN A 16 10.57 -16.77 -0.74
N GLN A 17 11.86 -16.49 -0.92
CA GLN A 17 12.60 -15.66 0.05
C GLN A 17 12.03 -14.23 0.13
N PRO A 18 11.92 -13.60 1.31
CA PRO A 18 11.29 -12.28 1.49
C PRO A 18 11.80 -11.23 0.50
N HIS A 19 13.12 -11.14 0.29
CA HIS A 19 13.73 -10.17 -0.63
C HIS A 19 13.37 -10.41 -2.11
N MET A 20 13.00 -11.63 -2.48
CA MET A 20 12.52 -11.95 -3.83
C MET A 20 11.04 -11.68 -3.99
N LEU A 21 10.25 -11.87 -2.94
CA LEU A 21 8.81 -11.58 -2.92
C LEU A 21 8.54 -10.09 -3.11
N VAL A 22 9.25 -9.22 -2.39
CA VAL A 22 9.06 -7.76 -2.50
C VAL A 22 9.35 -7.20 -3.89
N ARG A 23 10.25 -7.83 -4.65
CA ARG A 23 10.55 -7.42 -6.04
C ARG A 23 9.40 -7.70 -7.01
N ARG A 24 8.56 -8.69 -6.70
CA ARG A 24 7.42 -9.11 -7.51
C ARG A 24 6.11 -8.48 -7.05
N THR A 25 6.21 -7.58 -6.06
CA THR A 25 5.08 -6.93 -5.40
C THR A 25 4.97 -5.47 -5.82
N ILE A 26 3.75 -4.99 -5.97
CA ILE A 26 3.44 -3.56 -5.99
C ILE A 26 2.76 -3.17 -4.68
N ALA A 27 3.17 -2.06 -4.08
CA ALA A 27 2.48 -1.46 -2.94
C ALA A 27 1.54 -0.36 -3.42
N LEU A 28 0.30 -0.37 -2.93
CA LEU A 28 -0.71 0.66 -3.21
C LEU A 28 -1.04 1.40 -1.92
N VAL A 29 -0.68 2.67 -1.85
CA VAL A 29 -0.92 3.53 -0.69
C VAL A 29 -2.16 4.37 -0.93
N LEU A 30 -3.22 4.15 -0.16
CA LEU A 30 -4.49 4.86 -0.27
C LEU A 30 -4.40 6.23 0.43
N ALA A 31 -4.36 7.30 -0.35
CA ALA A 31 -4.16 8.66 0.12
C ALA A 31 -5.34 9.61 -0.18
N GLY A 32 -6.57 9.06 -0.32
CA GLY A 32 -7.75 9.78 -0.81
C GLY A 32 -8.68 10.39 0.23
N GLY A 33 -8.47 10.18 1.53
CA GLY A 33 -9.40 10.59 2.58
C GLY A 33 -9.50 12.11 2.79
N ARG A 34 -10.74 12.64 2.95
CA ARG A 34 -10.97 14.06 3.28
C ARG A 34 -10.41 14.47 4.64
N GLY A 35 -10.28 13.52 5.59
CA GLY A 35 -9.72 13.78 6.92
C GLY A 35 -10.54 14.74 7.76
N SER A 36 -11.86 14.77 7.61
CA SER A 36 -12.79 15.72 8.26
C SER A 36 -12.64 15.79 9.79
N ARG A 37 -12.17 14.72 10.42
CA ARG A 37 -11.91 14.66 11.87
C ARG A 37 -10.76 15.58 12.31
N LEU A 38 -9.81 15.89 11.42
CA LEU A 38 -8.66 16.76 11.70
C LEU A 38 -8.96 18.25 11.45
N LYS A 39 -10.20 18.61 11.10
CA LYS A 39 -10.71 19.98 10.96
C LYS A 39 -9.71 20.90 10.19
N GLN A 40 -9.21 21.94 10.83
CA GLN A 40 -8.33 22.98 10.25
C GLN A 40 -7.05 22.42 9.60
N LEU A 41 -6.53 21.28 10.08
CA LEU A 41 -5.33 20.67 9.52
C LEU A 41 -5.55 20.11 8.10
N THR A 42 -6.81 19.78 7.76
CA THR A 42 -7.20 19.21 6.47
C THR A 42 -7.98 20.16 5.57
N ASP A 43 -8.17 21.42 5.97
CA ASP A 43 -8.87 22.42 5.15
C ASP A 43 -8.22 22.66 3.79
N ARG A 44 -6.88 22.61 3.74
CA ARG A 44 -6.09 22.92 2.54
C ARG A 44 -5.29 21.72 2.00
N ARG A 45 -5.39 20.55 2.63
CA ARG A 45 -4.60 19.35 2.25
C ARG A 45 -5.28 18.05 2.63
N ALA A 46 -5.00 16.98 1.93
CA ALA A 46 -5.44 15.64 2.30
C ALA A 46 -4.79 15.19 3.63
N LYS A 47 -5.47 14.33 4.41
CA LYS A 47 -4.94 13.81 5.69
C LYS A 47 -3.53 13.23 5.59
N PRO A 48 -3.18 12.41 4.58
CA PRO A 48 -1.82 11.88 4.42
C PRO A 48 -0.75 12.97 4.23
N ALA A 49 -1.13 14.16 3.75
CA ALA A 49 -0.23 15.30 3.55
C ALA A 49 -0.07 16.21 4.77
N VAL A 50 -0.71 15.91 5.89
CA VAL A 50 -0.55 16.65 7.14
C VAL A 50 0.85 16.43 7.70
N TYR A 51 1.46 17.50 8.22
CA TYR A 51 2.78 17.43 8.86
C TYR A 51 2.73 16.64 10.17
N PHE A 52 3.76 15.84 10.38
CA PHE A 52 3.98 15.06 11.57
C PHE A 52 5.44 15.16 12.01
N GLY A 53 5.70 15.51 13.27
CA GLY A 53 7.07 15.62 13.77
C GLY A 53 7.95 16.66 13.06
N GLY A 54 7.37 17.76 12.60
CA GLY A 54 8.08 18.87 11.96
C GLY A 54 8.14 18.76 10.44
N LYS A 55 9.09 18.04 9.87
CA LYS A 55 9.33 17.98 8.41
C LYS A 55 8.64 16.84 7.68
N PHE A 56 8.29 15.78 8.39
CA PHE A 56 7.64 14.60 7.81
C PHE A 56 6.14 14.84 7.61
N ARG A 57 5.53 13.98 6.79
CA ARG A 57 4.09 13.91 6.63
C ARG A 57 3.58 12.51 7.03
N ILE A 58 2.30 12.40 7.33
CA ILE A 58 1.72 11.12 7.77
C ILE A 58 2.02 10.00 6.74
N ILE A 59 1.92 10.29 5.45
CA ILE A 59 2.19 9.29 4.39
C ILE A 59 3.62 8.76 4.41
N ASP A 60 4.59 9.54 4.91
CA ASP A 60 5.99 9.13 4.91
C ASP A 60 6.24 7.87 5.76
N PHE A 61 5.38 7.56 6.73
CA PHE A 61 5.46 6.31 7.50
C PHE A 61 5.16 5.10 6.65
N ALA A 62 4.07 5.11 5.88
CA ALA A 62 3.72 4.01 4.98
C ALA A 62 4.78 3.83 3.88
N LEU A 63 5.24 4.93 3.27
CA LEU A 63 6.28 4.90 2.24
C LEU A 63 7.62 4.42 2.79
N SER A 64 8.02 4.87 3.98
CA SER A 64 9.25 4.42 4.65
C SER A 64 9.19 2.93 4.97
N ASN A 65 8.04 2.43 5.46
CA ASN A 65 7.87 1.00 5.68
C ASN A 65 8.01 0.21 4.38
N CYS A 66 7.41 0.66 3.26
CA CYS A 66 7.58 0.03 1.95
C CYS A 66 9.06 -0.05 1.55
N VAL A 67 9.77 1.08 1.58
CA VAL A 67 11.18 1.15 1.18
C VAL A 67 12.07 0.32 2.09
N ASN A 68 11.85 0.36 3.40
CA ASN A 68 12.60 -0.43 4.39
C ASN A 68 12.33 -1.93 4.27
N SER A 69 11.12 -2.31 3.84
CA SER A 69 10.78 -3.72 3.51
C SER A 69 11.35 -4.18 2.16
N GLY A 70 12.04 -3.30 1.41
CA GLY A 70 12.60 -3.65 0.11
C GLY A 70 11.65 -3.45 -1.08
N MET A 71 10.43 -2.94 -0.85
CA MET A 71 9.50 -2.60 -1.94
C MET A 71 9.98 -1.35 -2.66
N ARG A 72 9.94 -1.38 -4.00
CA ARG A 72 10.43 -0.30 -4.85
C ARG A 72 9.40 0.19 -5.87
N ARG A 73 8.30 -0.53 -6.05
CA ARG A 73 7.19 -0.15 -6.92
C ARG A 73 6.01 0.24 -6.04
N ILE A 74 5.75 1.54 -5.94
CA ILE A 74 4.76 2.09 -5.01
C ILE A 74 3.82 3.01 -5.79
N GLY A 75 2.53 2.67 -5.81
CA GLY A 75 1.47 3.52 -6.33
C GLY A 75 0.78 4.27 -5.20
N VAL A 76 0.63 5.59 -5.31
CA VAL A 76 -0.09 6.41 -4.33
C VAL A 76 -1.41 6.87 -4.95
N LEU A 77 -2.52 6.29 -4.48
CA LEU A 77 -3.86 6.62 -4.96
C LEU A 77 -4.36 7.88 -4.27
N THR A 78 -4.55 8.95 -5.05
CA THR A 78 -4.95 10.27 -4.53
C THR A 78 -6.29 10.68 -5.09
N GLN A 79 -7.11 11.35 -4.29
CA GLN A 79 -8.44 11.81 -4.69
C GLN A 79 -8.64 13.31 -4.49
N TYR A 80 -8.29 13.85 -3.35
CA TYR A 80 -8.70 15.18 -2.92
C TYR A 80 -7.50 16.01 -2.45
N LYS A 81 -7.49 17.33 -2.82
CA LYS A 81 -6.45 18.30 -2.40
C LYS A 81 -5.02 17.77 -2.53
N SER A 82 -4.72 17.10 -3.64
CA SER A 82 -3.49 16.34 -3.84
C SER A 82 -2.25 17.20 -4.13
N HIS A 83 -2.40 18.49 -4.53
CA HIS A 83 -1.27 19.33 -4.93
C HIS A 83 -0.12 19.38 -3.90
N SER A 84 -0.47 19.56 -2.61
CA SER A 84 0.53 19.59 -1.54
C SER A 84 1.21 18.23 -1.33
N LEU A 85 0.46 17.14 -1.52
CA LEU A 85 0.97 15.78 -1.46
C LEU A 85 1.87 15.47 -2.65
N LEU A 86 1.41 15.78 -3.86
CA LEU A 86 2.16 15.64 -5.11
C LEU A 86 3.53 16.28 -5.02
N ARG A 87 3.58 17.56 -4.63
CA ARG A 87 4.84 18.28 -4.47
C ARG A 87 5.76 17.67 -3.41
N HIS A 88 5.20 17.15 -2.32
CA HIS A 88 5.98 16.46 -1.30
C HIS A 88 6.60 15.17 -1.83
N LEU A 89 5.83 14.35 -2.53
CA LEU A 89 6.30 13.10 -3.12
C LEU A 89 7.38 13.35 -4.19
N GLN A 90 7.14 14.30 -5.08
CA GLN A 90 8.13 14.66 -6.11
C GLN A 90 9.47 15.16 -5.55
N ARG A 91 9.46 15.85 -4.40
CA ARG A 91 10.68 16.39 -3.80
C ARG A 91 11.36 15.45 -2.82
N GLY A 92 10.59 14.67 -2.10
CA GLY A 92 11.09 13.83 -1.01
C GLY A 92 11.32 12.37 -1.40
N TRP A 93 10.62 11.88 -2.45
CA TRP A 93 10.59 10.46 -2.81
C TRP A 93 11.09 10.18 -4.22
N SER A 94 11.81 11.12 -4.84
CA SER A 94 12.40 11.00 -6.18
C SER A 94 13.77 10.31 -6.22
N PHE A 95 14.21 9.69 -5.12
CA PHE A 95 15.50 9.01 -5.04
C PHE A 95 15.47 7.57 -5.57
N LEU A 96 14.30 7.03 -5.87
CA LEU A 96 14.14 5.72 -6.51
C LEU A 96 14.56 5.80 -7.99
N ARG A 97 15.15 4.73 -8.49
CA ARG A 97 15.75 4.68 -9.83
C ARG A 97 14.77 4.12 -10.84
N ALA A 98 14.19 4.98 -11.64
CA ALA A 98 13.24 4.59 -12.69
C ALA A 98 13.86 3.60 -13.69
N GLU A 99 15.16 3.69 -13.96
CA GLU A 99 15.91 2.77 -14.84
C GLU A 99 15.89 1.32 -14.32
N LEU A 100 15.70 1.14 -13.00
CA LEU A 100 15.57 -0.17 -12.36
C LEU A 100 14.11 -0.56 -12.11
N ASN A 101 13.16 0.14 -12.73
CA ASN A 101 11.72 -0.02 -12.49
C ASN A 101 11.32 0.23 -11.01
N GLU A 102 12.04 1.16 -10.38
CA GLU A 102 11.77 1.63 -9.02
C GLU A 102 11.05 2.98 -9.09
N MET A 103 9.88 3.10 -8.49
CA MET A 103 9.08 4.32 -8.59
C MET A 103 8.12 4.53 -7.43
N VAL A 104 7.83 5.80 -7.17
CA VAL A 104 6.64 6.23 -6.43
C VAL A 104 5.74 6.97 -7.40
N ASP A 105 4.75 6.27 -7.94
CA ASP A 105 3.81 6.83 -8.90
C ASP A 105 2.58 7.40 -8.22
N LEU A 106 2.12 8.53 -8.73
CA LEU A 106 0.84 9.10 -8.34
C LEU A 106 -0.25 8.60 -9.27
N LEU A 107 -1.24 7.97 -8.67
CA LEU A 107 -2.43 7.46 -9.33
C LEU A 107 -3.63 8.33 -8.89
N PRO A 108 -3.85 9.47 -9.57
CA PRO A 108 -4.98 10.33 -9.24
C PRO A 108 -6.28 9.68 -9.68
N ALA A 109 -7.37 9.97 -8.97
CA ALA A 109 -8.71 9.59 -9.40
C ALA A 109 -8.93 10.12 -10.83
N GLN A 110 -9.10 9.23 -11.78
CA GLN A 110 -9.40 9.59 -13.16
C GLN A 110 -10.92 9.68 -13.33
N GLN A 111 -11.41 10.80 -13.82
CA GLN A 111 -12.78 10.96 -14.26
C GLN A 111 -12.95 10.24 -15.61
N ARG A 112 -13.11 8.91 -15.58
CA ARG A 112 -13.17 8.12 -16.81
C ARG A 112 -14.55 8.10 -17.49
N VAL A 113 -15.66 8.41 -16.79
CA VAL A 113 -17.03 8.18 -17.33
C VAL A 113 -18.07 9.19 -16.84
N ASN A 114 -18.00 10.31 -16.50
CA ASN A 114 -18.93 11.39 -16.12
C ASN A 114 -18.37 12.22 -14.95
N GLU A 115 -18.57 13.52 -15.08
CA GLU A 115 -17.99 14.58 -14.24
C GLU A 115 -18.25 14.51 -12.72
N GLU A 116 -18.94 13.49 -12.20
CA GLU A 116 -19.38 13.45 -10.82
C GLU A 116 -18.87 12.27 -9.98
N GLN A 117 -18.09 11.34 -10.52
CA GLN A 117 -17.73 10.11 -9.79
C GLN A 117 -16.28 10.10 -9.30
N TRP A 118 -16.07 10.67 -8.14
CA TRP A 118 -14.91 10.39 -7.29
C TRP A 118 -14.95 8.94 -6.78
N TYR A 119 -13.81 8.40 -6.33
CA TYR A 119 -13.80 7.07 -5.71
C TYR A 119 -14.89 6.95 -4.63
N ARG A 120 -15.76 5.97 -4.77
CA ARG A 120 -16.84 5.68 -3.80
C ARG A 120 -16.31 5.06 -2.51
N GLY A 121 -15.05 4.63 -2.49
CA GLY A 121 -14.38 4.04 -1.34
C GLY A 121 -13.00 3.51 -1.72
N THR A 122 -12.35 2.84 -0.78
CA THR A 122 -11.00 2.30 -0.94
C THR A 122 -10.93 1.18 -1.98
N ALA A 123 -11.91 0.29 -2.00
CA ALA A 123 -11.98 -0.79 -2.99
C ALA A 123 -12.21 -0.25 -4.41
N ASP A 124 -13.08 0.75 -4.55
CA ASP A 124 -13.33 1.40 -5.83
C ASP A 124 -12.09 2.12 -6.37
N ALA A 125 -11.29 2.73 -5.49
CA ALA A 125 -10.03 3.36 -5.87
C ALA A 125 -9.05 2.36 -6.50
N ILE A 126 -8.99 1.14 -5.98
CA ILE A 126 -8.15 0.06 -6.52
C ILE A 126 -8.74 -0.43 -7.84
N TYR A 127 -10.06 -0.67 -7.87
CA TYR A 127 -10.76 -1.17 -9.04
C TYR A 127 -10.59 -0.27 -10.26
N GLN A 128 -10.70 1.04 -10.09
CA GLN A 128 -10.52 2.01 -11.17
C GLN A 128 -9.08 2.09 -11.71
N ASN A 129 -8.09 1.56 -10.99
CA ASN A 129 -6.69 1.53 -11.40
C ASN A 129 -6.19 0.11 -11.73
N LEU A 130 -7.08 -0.87 -11.90
CA LEU A 130 -6.71 -2.25 -12.20
C LEU A 130 -5.88 -2.39 -13.47
N ASP A 131 -6.16 -1.62 -14.50
CA ASP A 131 -5.42 -1.62 -15.76
C ASP A 131 -3.95 -1.19 -15.56
N ILE A 132 -3.70 -0.18 -14.72
CA ILE A 132 -2.35 0.28 -14.36
C ILE A 132 -1.63 -0.79 -13.54
N ILE A 133 -2.33 -1.38 -12.57
CA ILE A 133 -1.79 -2.45 -11.75
C ILE A 133 -1.41 -3.66 -12.61
N GLN A 134 -2.33 -4.08 -13.49
CA GLN A 134 -2.11 -5.21 -14.40
C GLN A 134 -0.98 -4.96 -15.41
N SER A 135 -0.82 -3.73 -15.89
CA SER A 135 0.27 -3.39 -16.81
C SER A 135 1.66 -3.62 -16.22
N SER A 136 1.80 -3.47 -14.92
CA SER A 136 3.05 -3.74 -14.18
C SER A 136 3.27 -5.22 -13.87
N LYS A 137 2.30 -6.10 -14.17
CA LYS A 137 2.33 -7.57 -13.99
C LYS A 137 2.87 -7.99 -12.61
N PRO A 138 2.36 -7.49 -11.50
CA PRO A 138 2.80 -7.92 -10.18
C PRO A 138 2.27 -9.32 -9.87
N GLU A 139 3.02 -10.10 -9.11
CA GLU A 139 2.52 -11.37 -8.55
C GLU A 139 1.69 -11.11 -7.28
N TYR A 140 2.06 -10.08 -6.53
CA TYR A 140 1.40 -9.71 -5.28
C TYR A 140 1.10 -8.21 -5.25
N VAL A 141 0.03 -7.86 -4.56
CA VAL A 141 -0.37 -6.47 -4.32
C VAL A 141 -0.53 -6.26 -2.82
N VAL A 142 0.20 -5.28 -2.27
CA VAL A 142 0.05 -4.85 -0.87
C VAL A 142 -0.73 -3.54 -0.85
N ILE A 143 -1.84 -3.52 -0.12
CA ILE A 143 -2.72 -2.36 -0.02
C ILE A 143 -2.55 -1.74 1.37
N LEU A 144 -2.22 -0.47 1.43
CA LEU A 144 -1.86 0.24 2.65
C LEU A 144 -2.69 1.51 2.81
N ALA A 145 -3.09 1.81 4.05
CA ALA A 145 -3.66 3.11 4.38
C ALA A 145 -2.53 4.14 4.49
N GLY A 146 -2.63 5.24 3.75
CA GLY A 146 -1.63 6.32 3.74
C GLY A 146 -1.76 7.29 4.92
N ASP A 147 -2.65 7.02 5.86
CA ASP A 147 -2.94 7.85 7.03
C ASP A 147 -2.66 7.17 8.37
N HIS A 148 -2.01 6.02 8.34
CA HIS A 148 -1.60 5.27 9.53
C HIS A 148 -0.13 5.56 9.89
N VAL A 149 0.14 5.71 11.19
CA VAL A 149 1.48 5.92 11.74
C VAL A 149 1.88 4.68 12.53
N TYR A 150 2.71 3.84 11.95
CA TYR A 150 3.24 2.63 12.56
C TYR A 150 4.54 2.19 11.87
N LYS A 151 5.24 1.23 12.46
CA LYS A 151 6.44 0.62 11.89
C LYS A 151 6.17 -0.85 11.62
N MET A 152 6.40 -1.31 10.40
CA MET A 152 6.18 -2.69 9.98
C MET A 152 7.11 -3.07 8.84
N ASP A 153 7.56 -4.31 8.85
CA ASP A 153 8.24 -4.95 7.72
C ASP A 153 7.23 -5.78 6.93
N TYR A 154 6.85 -5.29 5.77
CA TYR A 154 5.89 -5.97 4.90
C TYR A 154 6.46 -7.21 4.21
N SER A 155 7.78 -7.39 4.18
CA SER A 155 8.40 -8.59 3.60
C SER A 155 8.03 -9.85 4.39
N LEU A 156 7.90 -9.71 5.72
CA LEU A 156 7.46 -10.79 6.59
C LEU A 156 5.99 -11.15 6.34
N MET A 157 5.11 -10.15 6.27
CA MET A 157 3.70 -10.38 5.96
C MET A 157 3.51 -11.05 4.59
N LEU A 158 4.31 -10.67 3.58
CA LEU A 158 4.31 -11.33 2.28
C LEU A 158 4.76 -12.79 2.37
N LYS A 159 5.79 -13.06 3.16
CA LYS A 159 6.27 -14.43 3.37
C LYS A 159 5.17 -15.29 4.00
N ASP A 160 4.52 -14.81 5.06
CA ASP A 160 3.42 -15.50 5.73
C ASP A 160 2.23 -15.75 4.77
N HIS A 161 1.91 -14.76 3.93
CA HIS A 161 0.86 -14.89 2.90
C HIS A 161 1.17 -16.02 1.91
N VAL A 162 2.41 -16.09 1.42
CA VAL A 162 2.84 -17.12 0.46
C VAL A 162 2.90 -18.49 1.10
N ASP A 163 3.42 -18.58 2.32
CA ASP A 163 3.55 -19.84 3.05
C ASP A 163 2.18 -20.43 3.43
N SER A 164 1.21 -19.58 3.75
CA SER A 164 -0.16 -20.00 4.06
C SER A 164 -0.96 -20.41 2.82
N GLY A 165 -0.52 -20.05 1.61
CA GLY A 165 -1.27 -20.27 0.38
C GLY A 165 -2.59 -19.50 0.32
N ALA A 166 -2.76 -18.49 1.16
CA ALA A 166 -3.99 -17.71 1.23
C ALA A 166 -4.19 -16.86 -0.02
N VAL A 167 -5.44 -16.68 -0.46
CA VAL A 167 -5.78 -15.78 -1.56
C VAL A 167 -5.70 -14.31 -1.13
N CYS A 168 -6.01 -14.04 0.15
CA CYS A 168 -5.98 -12.71 0.73
C CYS A 168 -5.53 -12.80 2.19
N SER A 169 -4.63 -11.92 2.61
CA SER A 169 -4.19 -11.77 4.00
C SER A 169 -4.48 -10.37 4.50
N VAL A 170 -5.06 -10.24 5.68
CA VAL A 170 -5.43 -8.96 6.28
C VAL A 170 -4.67 -8.77 7.57
N GLY A 171 -3.90 -7.67 7.66
CA GLY A 171 -3.25 -7.28 8.92
C GLY A 171 -4.29 -6.72 9.90
N CYS A 172 -4.43 -7.35 11.04
CA CYS A 172 -5.37 -6.94 12.10
C CYS A 172 -4.64 -6.65 13.40
N ILE A 173 -5.27 -5.84 14.25
CA ILE A 173 -4.86 -5.63 15.63
C ILE A 173 -6.02 -5.99 16.56
N GLU A 174 -5.72 -6.53 17.71
CA GLU A 174 -6.73 -6.74 18.76
C GLU A 174 -7.10 -5.39 19.39
N VAL A 175 -8.41 -5.15 19.50
CA VAL A 175 -8.95 -3.95 20.14
C VAL A 175 -10.00 -4.33 21.19
N PRO A 176 -10.13 -3.57 22.27
CA PRO A 176 -11.21 -3.77 23.24
C PRO A 176 -12.58 -3.67 22.55
N ARG A 177 -13.53 -4.51 22.97
CA ARG A 177 -14.89 -4.53 22.39
C ARG A 177 -15.59 -3.16 22.42
N ALA A 178 -15.29 -2.35 23.42
CA ALA A 178 -15.84 -1.00 23.54
C ALA A 178 -15.40 -0.06 22.40
N GLU A 179 -14.23 -0.28 21.80
CA GLU A 179 -13.65 0.51 20.72
C GLU A 179 -14.00 -0.05 19.34
N ALA A 180 -14.50 -1.28 19.27
CA ALA A 180 -14.78 -2.01 18.04
C ALA A 180 -15.79 -1.30 17.13
N SER A 181 -16.73 -0.53 17.70
CA SER A 181 -17.75 0.23 16.94
C SER A 181 -17.16 1.32 16.03
N ALA A 182 -15.93 1.76 16.29
CA ALA A 182 -15.23 2.78 15.49
C ALA A 182 -14.34 2.16 14.38
N CYS A 183 -14.24 0.83 14.34
CA CYS A 183 -13.30 0.08 13.49
C CYS A 183 -14.06 -0.85 12.51
N GLY A 184 -13.39 -1.24 11.43
CA GLY A 184 -13.78 -2.42 10.68
C GLY A 184 -13.41 -3.67 11.49
N VAL A 185 -14.38 -4.46 11.90
CA VAL A 185 -14.18 -5.63 12.76
C VAL A 185 -14.25 -6.90 11.94
N MET A 186 -13.33 -7.82 12.16
CA MET A 186 -13.36 -9.17 11.61
C MET A 186 -13.54 -10.18 12.75
N ALA A 187 -14.36 -11.21 12.52
CA ALA A 187 -14.46 -12.34 13.42
C ALA A 187 -13.49 -13.44 12.97
N MET A 188 -12.74 -13.99 13.92
CA MET A 188 -11.98 -15.22 13.68
C MET A 188 -12.87 -16.42 14.01
N TYR A 189 -12.92 -17.37 13.09
CA TYR A 189 -13.48 -18.68 13.34
C TYR A 189 -12.31 -19.67 13.45
N GLU A 190 -12.29 -20.44 14.51
CA GLU A 190 -11.38 -21.57 14.60
C GLU A 190 -11.82 -22.60 13.53
N SER A 191 -10.91 -22.99 12.65
CA SER A 191 -11.11 -23.99 11.60
C SER A 191 -10.86 -25.40 12.12
#